data_fca67ac3c2a1b6fc0b4ca1a118a44cd8
#
_entry.id   fca67ac3c2a1b6fc0b4ca1a118a44cd8
#
_cell.length_a   1.000
_cell.length_b   1.000
_cell.length_c   1.000
_cell.angle_alpha   90.00
_cell.angle_beta   90.00
_cell.angle_gamma   90.00
#
_symmetry.space_group_name_H-M   'P 1'
#
loop_
_entity.id
_entity.type
_entity.pdbx_description
1 polymer ?
#
loop_
_entity_poly.entity_id
_entity_poly.type
_entity_poly.pdbx_seq_one_letter_code
_entity_poly.pdbx_strand_id
1 'polypeptide(L)'
;MKFSTFHLFHRFDGQSFKDVYDYHLELIELAEELGFDGVRLAEHHFRDYGVAPNLFTMLAHAAARTSRLRLGTGIVVLPLHNPVHVAEEAAQVDVLSGGRLDLGIGRGYQSFEFEGFGIDLAEARDRFNEALEVILGLWTRESYRHEGKFYRTGAEVSLVPRPLQSPHPPLHVAAVSPETVTMYAERGLPVLADPAATFRKVVKAAETWRETAARAGHPAGADLVVARSVYVAPTLERAREDQARFEASFDRSRIFNERSAPIDPKTGKAAEGFEYYQDRYLKGGSVSPDFRWEQLEVIGAPARVIEQISLLRDAGFSNLLCDFGSTRPMPLEDMKRVMRFFAAEVMPAFAPAGG
;
A
#
# COMPACT_ATOMS: atom_id res chain seq x y z
N MET A 1 7.97 -16.24 2.77
CA MET A 1 7.01 -15.10 2.79
C MET A 1 7.64 -14.02 3.62
N LYS A 2 7.73 -12.79 3.11
CA LYS A 2 8.14 -11.59 3.87
C LYS A 2 6.92 -11.00 4.56
N PHE A 3 7.14 -10.29 5.66
CA PHE A 3 6.12 -9.58 6.42
C PHE A 3 6.52 -8.13 6.60
N SER A 4 5.68 -7.22 6.15
CA SER A 4 5.86 -5.79 6.38
C SER A 4 4.65 -5.22 7.12
N THR A 5 4.85 -4.24 7.97
CA THR A 5 3.71 -3.53 8.55
C THR A 5 3.19 -2.47 7.60
N PHE A 6 1.89 -2.21 7.61
CA PHE A 6 1.23 -1.23 6.77
C PHE A 6 0.54 -0.17 7.65
N HIS A 7 0.85 1.09 7.40
CA HIS A 7 0.41 2.20 8.24
C HIS A 7 -0.37 3.24 7.43
N LEU A 8 -1.63 3.42 7.79
CA LEU A 8 -2.53 4.38 7.14
C LEU A 8 -2.59 5.73 7.87
N PHE A 9 -2.03 5.83 9.08
CA PHE A 9 -2.07 7.04 9.92
C PHE A 9 -3.49 7.59 10.13
N HIS A 10 -4.45 6.70 10.38
CA HIS A 10 -5.81 7.11 10.66
C HIS A 10 -5.89 7.82 12.03
N ARG A 11 -6.53 9.00 12.05
CA ARG A 11 -6.79 9.76 13.27
C ARG A 11 -8.15 9.42 13.82
N PHE A 12 -8.20 8.74 14.95
CA PHE A 12 -9.43 8.45 15.67
C PHE A 12 -9.85 9.66 16.54
N ASP A 13 -11.14 9.69 16.91
CA ASP A 13 -11.68 10.79 17.72
C ASP A 13 -10.88 11.00 19.03
N GLY A 14 -10.60 12.25 19.34
CA GLY A 14 -9.85 12.65 20.54
C GLY A 14 -8.33 12.63 20.43
N GLN A 15 -7.76 12.11 19.34
CA GLN A 15 -6.30 12.12 19.12
C GLN A 15 -5.83 13.45 18.52
N SER A 16 -4.70 13.96 18.97
CA SER A 16 -3.96 14.99 18.25
C SER A 16 -3.20 14.38 17.06
N PHE A 17 -2.77 15.19 16.09
CA PHE A 17 -1.91 14.71 15.01
C PHE A 17 -0.58 14.16 15.52
N LYS A 18 -0.05 14.76 16.60
CA LYS A 18 1.18 14.27 17.23
C LYS A 18 1.00 12.87 17.80
N ASP A 19 -0.12 12.60 18.48
CA ASP A 19 -0.41 11.28 19.03
C ASP A 19 -0.44 10.21 17.94
N VAL A 20 -1.03 10.54 16.77
CA VAL A 20 -1.06 9.61 15.62
C VAL A 20 0.34 9.31 15.12
N TYR A 21 1.19 10.34 14.93
CA TYR A 21 2.55 10.12 14.46
C TYR A 21 3.39 9.34 15.48
N ASP A 22 3.35 9.70 16.75
CA ASP A 22 4.08 8.99 17.80
C ASP A 22 3.65 7.51 17.87
N TYR A 23 2.35 7.25 17.86
CA TYR A 23 1.77 5.90 17.84
C TYR A 23 2.34 5.05 16.71
N HIS A 24 2.31 5.56 15.47
CA HIS A 24 2.79 4.80 14.33
C HIS A 24 4.32 4.65 14.31
N LEU A 25 5.07 5.66 14.77
CA LEU A 25 6.53 5.58 14.85
C LEU A 25 6.97 4.52 15.88
N GLU A 26 6.32 4.44 17.05
CA GLU A 26 6.60 3.38 18.02
C GLU A 26 6.29 1.99 17.47
N LEU A 27 5.24 1.83 16.66
CA LEU A 27 4.93 0.56 16.02
C LEU A 27 5.93 0.20 14.91
N ILE A 28 6.50 1.19 14.20
CA ILE A 28 7.57 0.98 13.21
C ILE A 28 8.85 0.50 13.91
N GLU A 29 9.23 1.12 15.02
CA GLU A 29 10.39 0.67 15.82
C GLU A 29 10.17 -0.75 16.35
N LEU A 30 8.98 -1.03 16.89
CA LEU A 30 8.62 -2.38 17.34
C LEU A 30 8.67 -3.41 16.19
N ALA A 31 8.25 -3.04 14.97
CA ALA A 31 8.33 -3.93 13.83
C ALA A 31 9.79 -4.34 13.52
N GLU A 32 10.75 -3.42 13.66
CA GLU A 32 12.16 -3.75 13.54
C GLU A 32 12.62 -4.72 14.64
N GLU A 33 12.23 -4.49 15.89
CA GLU A 33 12.56 -5.36 17.02
C GLU A 33 12.01 -6.77 16.83
N LEU A 34 10.78 -6.89 16.33
CA LEU A 34 10.09 -8.15 16.13
C LEU A 34 10.52 -8.94 14.89
N GLY A 35 11.39 -8.38 14.05
CA GLY A 35 11.90 -9.07 12.88
C GLY A 35 11.04 -8.99 11.63
N PHE A 36 10.14 -8.01 11.53
CA PHE A 36 9.48 -7.72 10.26
C PHE A 36 10.51 -7.32 9.18
N ASP A 37 10.19 -7.57 7.92
CA ASP A 37 11.06 -7.29 6.79
C ASP A 37 11.01 -5.80 6.37
N GLY A 38 9.88 -5.14 6.59
CA GLY A 38 9.72 -3.75 6.18
C GLY A 38 8.48 -3.06 6.75
N VAL A 39 8.31 -1.83 6.31
CA VAL A 39 7.14 -0.98 6.59
C VAL A 39 6.69 -0.29 5.31
N ARG A 40 5.39 -0.16 5.12
CA ARG A 40 4.80 0.64 4.05
C ARG A 40 3.84 1.67 4.63
N LEU A 41 3.92 2.90 4.13
CA LEU A 41 3.08 4.02 4.54
C LEU A 41 2.10 4.38 3.43
N ALA A 42 0.84 4.66 3.77
CA ALA A 42 -0.19 5.05 2.81
C ALA A 42 -0.40 6.56 2.81
N GLU A 43 -0.57 7.12 1.59
CA GLU A 43 -0.86 8.54 1.35
C GLU A 43 -2.35 8.77 1.26
N HIS A 44 -2.82 9.76 2.04
CA HIS A 44 -4.14 10.36 1.86
C HIS A 44 -4.11 11.86 2.19
N HIS A 45 -5.12 12.59 1.73
CA HIS A 45 -5.19 14.04 1.88
C HIS A 45 -6.55 14.49 2.39
N PHE A 46 -6.59 15.69 3.03
CA PHE A 46 -7.78 16.47 3.40
C PHE A 46 -8.78 15.80 4.37
N ARG A 47 -8.47 14.65 4.95
CA ARG A 47 -9.32 13.93 5.91
C ARG A 47 -8.51 13.24 7.00
N ASP A 48 -9.18 12.93 8.10
CA ASP A 48 -8.60 12.16 9.21
C ASP A 48 -8.27 10.68 8.84
N TYR A 49 -8.69 10.26 7.67
CA TYR A 49 -8.31 8.99 7.07
C TYR A 49 -6.95 9.13 6.37
N GLY A 50 -5.89 8.87 7.12
CA GLY A 50 -4.53 8.97 6.60
C GLY A 50 -3.97 10.40 6.67
N VAL A 51 -3.45 10.78 7.84
CA VAL A 51 -2.89 12.12 8.07
C VAL A 51 -1.39 12.23 7.75
N ALA A 52 -0.87 11.38 6.86
CA ALA A 52 0.51 11.42 6.36
C ALA A 52 0.53 11.83 4.87
N PRO A 53 0.39 13.13 4.56
CA PRO A 53 0.27 13.60 3.17
C PRO A 53 1.60 13.57 2.40
N ASN A 54 2.75 13.59 3.09
CA ASN A 54 4.07 13.42 2.48
C ASN A 54 4.76 12.20 3.08
N LEU A 55 4.78 11.12 2.32
CA LEU A 55 5.34 9.85 2.77
C LEU A 55 6.87 9.88 2.88
N PHE A 56 7.56 10.64 2.02
CA PHE A 56 9.02 10.70 2.05
C PHE A 56 9.54 11.38 3.31
N THR A 57 8.85 12.41 3.82
CA THR A 57 9.16 13.02 5.13
C THR A 57 9.04 11.99 6.26
N MET A 58 7.97 11.20 6.27
CA MET A 58 7.76 10.16 7.29
C MET A 58 8.76 9.02 7.17
N LEU A 59 9.09 8.60 5.93
CA LEU A 59 10.09 7.55 5.68
C LEU A 59 11.49 8.01 6.05
N ALA A 60 11.86 9.27 5.80
CA ALA A 60 13.14 9.83 6.25
C ALA A 60 13.24 9.83 7.79
N HIS A 61 12.13 10.17 8.49
CA HIS A 61 12.09 10.11 9.93
C HIS A 61 12.21 8.67 10.47
N ALA A 62 11.51 7.72 9.84
CA ALA A 62 11.59 6.28 10.16
C ALA A 62 13.01 5.72 9.85
N ALA A 63 13.65 6.19 8.78
CA ALA A 63 15.03 5.79 8.43
C ALA A 63 16.03 6.11 9.52
N ALA A 64 15.86 7.25 10.21
CA ALA A 64 16.73 7.67 11.32
C ALA A 64 16.50 6.85 12.61
N ARG A 65 15.37 6.13 12.72
CA ARG A 65 14.99 5.32 13.89
C ARG A 65 15.17 3.82 13.68
N THR A 66 15.46 3.39 12.46
CA THR A 66 15.61 1.99 12.08
C THR A 66 16.89 1.75 11.32
N SER A 67 17.38 0.52 11.33
CA SER A 67 18.65 0.15 10.68
C SER A 67 18.50 -0.95 9.62
N ARG A 68 17.45 -1.79 9.73
CA ARG A 68 17.28 -3.00 8.92
C ARG A 68 15.98 -2.99 8.08
N LEU A 69 14.90 -2.46 8.65
CA LEU A 69 13.60 -2.44 7.96
C LEU A 69 13.70 -1.80 6.57
N ARG A 70 13.15 -2.46 5.57
CA ARG A 70 12.86 -1.80 4.30
C ARG A 70 11.75 -0.77 4.49
N LEU A 71 11.91 0.36 3.87
CA LEU A 71 11.04 1.54 4.02
C LEU A 71 10.31 1.78 2.73
N GLY A 72 8.98 1.76 2.75
CA GLY A 72 8.28 1.88 1.50
C GLY A 72 7.01 2.71 1.53
N THR A 73 6.59 3.11 0.36
CA THR A 73 5.28 3.73 0.13
C THR A 73 4.25 2.68 -0.28
N GLY A 74 3.02 2.89 0.11
CA GLY A 74 1.93 1.96 -0.18
C GLY A 74 0.58 2.66 -0.33
N ILE A 75 0.55 3.68 -1.17
CA ILE A 75 1.35 4.12 -2.32
C ILE A 75 1.55 5.64 -2.34
N VAL A 76 2.49 6.16 -3.17
CA VAL A 76 2.45 7.55 -3.63
C VAL A 76 1.41 7.66 -4.75
N VAL A 77 0.50 8.61 -4.64
CA VAL A 77 -0.53 8.89 -5.66
C VAL A 77 0.05 9.79 -6.74
N LEU A 78 0.79 9.23 -7.69
CA LEU A 78 1.58 9.99 -8.67
C LEU A 78 0.85 11.13 -9.38
N PRO A 79 -0.45 11.01 -9.78
CA PRO A 79 -1.17 12.11 -10.43
C PRO A 79 -1.27 13.39 -9.59
N LEU A 80 -1.13 13.30 -8.27
CA LEU A 80 -1.22 14.44 -7.35
C LEU A 80 0.12 15.14 -7.14
N HIS A 81 1.22 14.62 -7.70
CA HIS A 81 2.58 15.09 -7.47
C HIS A 81 3.29 15.58 -8.74
N ASN A 82 4.31 16.40 -8.55
CA ASN A 82 5.30 16.65 -9.58
C ASN A 82 6.29 15.45 -9.62
N PRO A 83 6.42 14.72 -10.75
CA PRO A 83 7.27 13.54 -10.81
C PRO A 83 8.77 13.81 -10.61
N VAL A 84 9.25 15.02 -10.88
CA VAL A 84 10.64 15.40 -10.60
C VAL A 84 10.87 15.41 -9.09
N HIS A 85 9.97 16.02 -8.31
CA HIS A 85 10.06 16.01 -6.84
C HIS A 85 9.97 14.58 -6.29
N VAL A 86 9.06 13.75 -6.82
CA VAL A 86 8.97 12.34 -6.39
C VAL A 86 10.28 11.60 -6.65
N ALA A 87 10.93 11.82 -7.81
CA ALA A 87 12.20 11.19 -8.13
C ALA A 87 13.34 11.65 -7.20
N GLU A 88 13.39 12.94 -6.86
CA GLU A 88 14.38 13.53 -5.95
C GLU A 88 14.19 13.06 -4.51
N GLU A 89 12.96 13.17 -3.98
CA GLU A 89 12.61 12.79 -2.61
C GLU A 89 12.82 11.28 -2.38
N ALA A 90 12.42 10.45 -3.34
CA ALA A 90 12.67 9.01 -3.27
C ALA A 90 14.17 8.69 -3.27
N ALA A 91 14.94 9.33 -4.15
CA ALA A 91 16.41 9.16 -4.17
C ALA A 91 17.05 9.61 -2.85
N GLN A 92 16.58 10.73 -2.29
CA GLN A 92 17.07 11.24 -1.01
C GLN A 92 16.78 10.26 0.13
N VAL A 93 15.57 9.71 0.23
CA VAL A 93 15.22 8.69 1.23
C VAL A 93 16.04 7.42 1.02
N ASP A 94 16.26 7.00 -0.23
CA ASP A 94 17.08 5.84 -0.53
C ASP A 94 18.53 6.03 -0.02
N VAL A 95 19.12 7.19 -0.24
CA VAL A 95 20.46 7.53 0.29
C VAL A 95 20.45 7.59 1.82
N LEU A 96 19.51 8.31 2.44
CA LEU A 96 19.43 8.46 3.90
C LEU A 96 19.22 7.12 4.62
N SER A 97 18.49 6.21 3.99
CA SER A 97 18.22 4.88 4.55
C SER A 97 19.31 3.84 4.24
N GLY A 98 20.33 4.18 3.45
CA GLY A 98 21.37 3.23 3.03
C GLY A 98 20.84 2.18 2.04
N GLY A 99 19.96 2.56 1.10
CA GLY A 99 19.43 1.68 0.06
C GLY A 99 18.27 0.80 0.52
N ARG A 100 17.48 1.24 1.52
CA ARG A 100 16.34 0.48 2.05
C ARG A 100 14.98 0.92 1.49
N LEU A 101 14.93 1.86 0.54
CA LEU A 101 13.66 2.32 -0.04
C LEU A 101 13.04 1.27 -0.98
N ASP A 102 11.72 1.08 -0.88
CA ASP A 102 10.85 0.41 -1.85
C ASP A 102 9.75 1.39 -2.28
N LEU A 103 9.64 1.71 -3.55
CA LEU A 103 8.64 2.66 -4.02
C LEU A 103 7.37 1.97 -4.52
N GLY A 104 6.30 2.10 -3.74
CA GLY A 104 4.94 1.77 -4.18
C GLY A 104 4.25 2.99 -4.75
N ILE A 105 3.71 2.88 -5.95
CA ILE A 105 3.05 3.96 -6.68
C ILE A 105 1.66 3.54 -7.13
N GLY A 106 0.80 4.52 -7.35
CA GLY A 106 -0.55 4.25 -7.85
C GLY A 106 -1.21 5.47 -8.46
N ARG A 107 -2.33 5.19 -9.11
CA ARG A 107 -3.15 6.20 -9.77
C ARG A 107 -3.98 7.02 -8.78
N GLY A 108 -4.25 6.48 -7.60
CA GLY A 108 -5.27 7.04 -6.71
C GLY A 108 -6.69 6.74 -7.19
N TYR A 109 -7.67 7.00 -6.32
CA TYR A 109 -9.09 6.75 -6.62
C TYR A 109 -10.05 7.65 -5.85
N GLN A 110 -9.58 8.43 -4.89
CA GLN A 110 -10.42 9.28 -4.02
C GLN A 110 -10.76 10.58 -4.74
N SER A 111 -12.00 10.72 -5.23
CA SER A 111 -12.43 11.89 -6.00
C SER A 111 -12.17 13.22 -5.29
N PHE A 112 -12.41 13.28 -3.97
CA PHE A 112 -12.19 14.50 -3.20
C PHE A 112 -10.71 14.92 -3.11
N GLU A 113 -9.76 14.00 -3.20
CA GLU A 113 -8.33 14.32 -3.24
C GLU A 113 -7.98 14.99 -4.57
N PHE A 114 -8.45 14.46 -5.69
CA PHE A 114 -8.29 15.07 -7.00
C PHE A 114 -8.94 16.45 -7.08
N GLU A 115 -10.15 16.59 -6.54
CA GLU A 115 -10.86 17.87 -6.42
C GLU A 115 -10.04 18.90 -5.62
N GLY A 116 -9.50 18.47 -4.45
CA GLY A 116 -8.69 19.31 -3.57
C GLY A 116 -7.40 19.79 -4.22
N PHE A 117 -6.80 19.01 -5.12
CA PHE A 117 -5.64 19.42 -5.91
C PHE A 117 -5.98 20.11 -7.24
N GLY A 118 -7.28 20.24 -7.59
CA GLY A 118 -7.71 20.84 -8.85
C GLY A 118 -7.35 19.99 -10.08
N ILE A 119 -7.27 18.67 -9.92
CA ILE A 119 -6.91 17.72 -10.97
C ILE A 119 -8.16 16.94 -11.40
N ASP A 120 -8.40 16.82 -12.70
CA ASP A 120 -9.49 15.99 -13.20
C ASP A 120 -9.15 14.50 -13.01
N LEU A 121 -10.05 13.77 -12.32
CA LEU A 121 -9.90 12.32 -12.10
C LEU A 121 -9.82 11.54 -13.42
N ALA A 122 -10.45 12.03 -14.49
CA ALA A 122 -10.37 11.40 -15.83
C ALA A 122 -8.94 11.41 -16.40
N GLU A 123 -8.09 12.35 -15.98
CA GLU A 123 -6.68 12.43 -16.41
C GLU A 123 -5.75 11.51 -15.60
N ALA A 124 -6.25 10.89 -14.51
CA ALA A 124 -5.40 10.18 -13.55
C ALA A 124 -4.53 9.08 -14.19
N ARG A 125 -5.05 8.35 -15.18
CA ARG A 125 -4.29 7.29 -15.88
C ARG A 125 -3.16 7.86 -16.72
N ASP A 126 -3.44 8.88 -17.50
CA ASP A 126 -2.45 9.52 -18.38
C ASP A 126 -1.37 10.21 -17.56
N ARG A 127 -1.75 10.97 -16.52
CA ARG A 127 -0.82 11.60 -15.58
C ARG A 127 0.07 10.59 -14.88
N PHE A 128 -0.50 9.46 -14.42
CA PHE A 128 0.28 8.39 -13.80
C PHE A 128 1.34 7.81 -14.75
N ASN A 129 0.95 7.49 -15.98
CA ASN A 129 1.87 6.90 -16.95
C ASN A 129 3.00 7.85 -17.33
N GLU A 130 2.68 9.13 -17.56
CA GLU A 130 3.66 10.17 -17.87
C GLU A 130 4.59 10.44 -16.68
N ALA A 131 4.04 10.51 -15.44
CA ALA A 131 4.84 10.68 -14.23
C ALA A 131 5.83 9.53 -14.04
N LEU A 132 5.38 8.29 -14.24
CA LEU A 132 6.25 7.11 -14.15
C LEU A 132 7.38 7.14 -15.18
N GLU A 133 7.10 7.57 -16.41
CA GLU A 133 8.12 7.74 -17.45
C GLU A 133 9.19 8.76 -17.03
N VAL A 134 8.75 9.91 -16.48
CA VAL A 134 9.66 10.96 -15.97
C VAL A 134 10.54 10.42 -14.85
N ILE A 135 9.97 9.75 -13.87
CA ILE A 135 10.70 9.20 -12.72
C ILE A 135 11.76 8.19 -13.21
N LEU A 136 11.36 7.24 -14.03
CA LEU A 136 12.29 6.23 -14.58
C LEU A 136 13.37 6.87 -15.45
N GLY A 137 13.02 7.87 -16.26
CA GLY A 137 13.96 8.62 -17.07
C GLY A 137 15.04 9.31 -16.24
N LEU A 138 14.63 9.98 -15.16
CA LEU A 138 15.52 10.67 -14.21
C LEU A 138 16.43 9.70 -13.46
N TRP A 139 15.95 8.53 -13.06
CA TRP A 139 16.73 7.57 -12.30
C TRP A 139 17.74 6.79 -13.14
N THR A 140 17.40 6.48 -14.39
CA THR A 140 18.20 5.55 -15.22
C THR A 140 19.10 6.22 -16.24
N ARG A 141 18.87 7.51 -16.54
CA ARG A 141 19.70 8.26 -17.50
C ARG A 141 20.61 9.24 -16.78
N GLU A 142 21.75 9.56 -17.38
CA GLU A 142 22.69 10.56 -16.84
C GLU A 142 22.10 11.96 -16.87
N SER A 143 21.44 12.30 -17.97
CA SER A 143 20.62 13.49 -18.12
C SER A 143 19.30 13.15 -18.80
N TYR A 144 18.28 13.90 -18.52
CA TYR A 144 16.92 13.66 -19.01
C TYR A 144 16.18 14.96 -19.31
N ARG A 145 15.53 14.97 -20.47
CA ARG A 145 14.56 16.02 -20.84
C ARG A 145 13.22 15.38 -21.14
N HIS A 146 12.18 15.95 -20.59
CA HIS A 146 10.80 15.53 -20.86
C HIS A 146 9.96 16.69 -21.36
N GLU A 147 9.13 16.42 -22.37
CA GLU A 147 8.19 17.35 -22.95
C GLU A 147 6.89 16.62 -23.25
N GLY A 148 6.04 16.49 -22.21
CA GLY A 148 4.81 15.73 -22.24
C GLY A 148 3.57 16.61 -22.18
N LYS A 149 2.41 15.96 -22.04
CA LYS A 149 1.10 16.61 -21.94
C LYS A 149 0.91 17.29 -20.60
N PHE A 150 1.35 16.66 -19.52
CA PHE A 150 1.11 17.11 -18.14
C PHE A 150 2.37 17.60 -17.44
N TYR A 151 3.53 17.06 -17.81
CA TYR A 151 4.80 17.35 -17.15
C TYR A 151 5.84 17.80 -18.18
N ARG A 152 6.73 18.69 -17.72
CA ARG A 152 7.77 19.26 -18.58
C ARG A 152 9.00 19.63 -17.78
N THR A 153 10.18 19.23 -18.22
CA THR A 153 11.43 19.80 -17.75
C THR A 153 11.81 20.94 -18.72
N GLY A 154 12.06 22.14 -18.19
CA GLY A 154 12.39 23.29 -19.04
C GLY A 154 13.72 23.17 -19.79
N ALA A 155 14.59 22.29 -19.33
CA ALA A 155 15.90 22.00 -19.88
C ALA A 155 16.23 20.51 -19.69
N GLU A 156 17.36 20.06 -20.23
CA GLU A 156 17.98 18.81 -19.86
C GLU A 156 18.50 18.90 -18.41
N VAL A 157 18.12 17.96 -17.56
CA VAL A 157 18.45 17.95 -16.13
C VAL A 157 19.05 16.63 -15.71
N SER A 158 19.93 16.66 -14.71
CA SER A 158 20.47 15.46 -14.07
C SER A 158 19.93 15.36 -12.64
N LEU A 159 19.51 14.17 -12.25
CA LEU A 159 19.02 13.94 -10.89
C LEU A 159 20.17 13.96 -9.87
N VAL A 160 20.04 14.75 -8.81
CA VAL A 160 20.99 14.84 -7.69
C VAL A 160 20.21 15.00 -6.37
N PRO A 161 20.38 14.05 -5.39
CA PRO A 161 21.21 12.85 -5.45
C PRO A 161 20.61 11.78 -6.39
N ARG A 162 21.41 10.81 -6.78
CA ARG A 162 20.94 9.58 -7.41
C ARG A 162 20.61 8.54 -6.34
N PRO A 163 19.66 7.61 -6.58
CA PRO A 163 19.45 6.48 -5.68
C PRO A 163 20.73 5.66 -5.49
N LEU A 164 20.90 5.05 -4.32
CA LEU A 164 21.93 4.05 -4.05
C LEU A 164 21.63 2.72 -4.72
N GLN A 165 20.37 2.36 -4.81
CA GLN A 165 19.94 1.11 -5.42
C GLN A 165 20.01 1.19 -6.96
N SER A 166 20.50 0.14 -7.62
CA SER A 166 20.66 0.09 -9.08
C SER A 166 19.76 -1.01 -9.66
N PRO A 167 19.09 -0.77 -10.80
CA PRO A 167 19.09 0.48 -11.58
C PRO A 167 18.28 1.60 -10.95
N HIS A 168 17.44 1.30 -9.96
CA HIS A 168 16.63 2.20 -9.16
C HIS A 168 16.04 1.42 -7.96
N PRO A 169 15.44 2.08 -6.95
CA PRO A 169 14.69 1.41 -5.90
C PRO A 169 13.61 0.47 -6.45
N PRO A 170 13.33 -0.67 -5.81
CA PRO A 170 12.26 -1.57 -6.22
C PRO A 170 10.94 -0.81 -6.37
N LEU A 171 10.24 -1.06 -7.49
CA LEU A 171 8.96 -0.44 -7.83
C LEU A 171 7.83 -1.44 -7.70
N HIS A 172 6.70 -1.01 -7.11
CA HIS A 172 5.45 -1.77 -7.06
C HIS A 172 4.31 -0.87 -7.50
N VAL A 173 3.44 -1.36 -8.37
CA VAL A 173 2.29 -0.57 -8.84
C VAL A 173 1.00 -1.11 -8.24
N ALA A 174 0.20 -0.22 -7.63
CA ALA A 174 -1.10 -0.62 -7.11
C ALA A 174 -2.03 -1.07 -8.24
N ALA A 175 -2.41 -2.34 -8.24
CA ALA A 175 -3.27 -2.93 -9.27
C ALA A 175 -4.02 -4.17 -8.76
N VAL A 176 -5.29 -4.31 -9.19
CA VAL A 176 -6.15 -5.45 -8.89
C VAL A 176 -7.06 -5.79 -10.06
N SER A 177 -7.47 -4.81 -10.90
CA SER A 177 -8.28 -5.12 -12.06
C SER A 177 -7.48 -5.92 -13.09
N PRO A 178 -8.09 -6.90 -13.78
CA PRO A 178 -7.37 -7.74 -14.74
C PRO A 178 -6.62 -6.93 -15.82
N GLU A 179 -7.24 -5.88 -16.33
CA GLU A 179 -6.68 -5.01 -17.36
C GLU A 179 -5.42 -4.30 -16.87
N THR A 180 -5.48 -3.73 -15.66
CA THR A 180 -4.35 -3.01 -15.07
C THR A 180 -3.21 -3.97 -14.71
N VAL A 181 -3.54 -5.15 -14.17
CA VAL A 181 -2.54 -6.19 -13.86
C VAL A 181 -1.84 -6.66 -15.14
N THR A 182 -2.58 -6.91 -16.22
CA THR A 182 -2.02 -7.31 -17.52
C THR A 182 -1.08 -6.24 -18.06
N MET A 183 -1.51 -4.98 -18.07
CA MET A 183 -0.71 -3.86 -18.58
C MET A 183 0.64 -3.71 -17.85
N TYR A 184 0.67 -3.87 -16.53
CA TYR A 184 1.93 -3.77 -15.78
C TYR A 184 2.76 -5.04 -15.85
N ALA A 185 2.14 -6.21 -15.96
CA ALA A 185 2.84 -7.47 -16.19
C ALA A 185 3.59 -7.49 -17.53
N GLU A 186 2.99 -6.95 -18.60
CA GLU A 186 3.65 -6.78 -19.91
C GLU A 186 4.89 -5.87 -19.85
N ARG A 187 4.94 -4.97 -18.87
CA ARG A 187 6.08 -4.08 -18.60
C ARG A 187 7.06 -4.62 -17.55
N GLY A 188 6.80 -5.82 -17.01
CA GLY A 188 7.61 -6.43 -15.95
C GLY A 188 7.52 -5.70 -14.59
N LEU A 189 6.52 -4.84 -14.38
CA LEU A 189 6.34 -4.09 -13.14
C LEU A 189 5.53 -4.90 -12.14
N PRO A 190 6.10 -5.23 -10.95
CA PRO A 190 5.40 -5.98 -9.92
C PRO A 190 4.21 -5.21 -9.37
N VAL A 191 3.14 -5.93 -9.03
CA VAL A 191 1.93 -5.33 -8.47
C VAL A 191 1.89 -5.38 -6.95
N LEU A 192 1.25 -4.35 -6.37
CA LEU A 192 0.80 -4.29 -5.00
C LEU A 192 -0.73 -4.40 -5.00
N ALA A 193 -1.24 -5.52 -4.49
CA ALA A 193 -2.67 -5.80 -4.48
C ALA A 193 -3.38 -5.15 -3.29
N ASP A 194 -4.50 -4.48 -3.59
CA ASP A 194 -5.34 -3.72 -2.66
C ASP A 194 -5.92 -4.60 -1.53
N PRO A 195 -5.88 -4.16 -0.26
CA PRO A 195 -6.48 -4.87 0.89
C PRO A 195 -8.00 -5.06 0.76
N ALA A 196 -8.65 -4.27 -0.08
CA ALA A 196 -10.09 -4.31 -0.29
C ALA A 196 -10.57 -5.37 -1.28
N ALA A 197 -9.64 -6.00 -2.00
CA ALA A 197 -9.97 -7.07 -2.94
C ALA A 197 -10.14 -8.41 -2.20
N THR A 198 -11.12 -9.23 -2.61
CA THR A 198 -11.30 -10.57 -2.04
C THR A 198 -10.09 -11.48 -2.27
N PHE A 199 -9.89 -12.50 -1.44
CA PHE A 199 -8.82 -13.49 -1.63
C PHE A 199 -8.82 -14.04 -3.07
N ARG A 200 -10.00 -14.42 -3.59
CA ARG A 200 -10.12 -14.91 -4.97
C ARG A 200 -9.61 -13.91 -6.02
N LYS A 201 -9.92 -12.62 -5.84
CA LYS A 201 -9.48 -11.58 -6.79
C LYS A 201 -7.97 -11.39 -6.76
N VAL A 202 -7.36 -11.34 -5.58
CA VAL A 202 -5.89 -11.16 -5.51
C VAL A 202 -5.13 -12.40 -5.98
N VAL A 203 -5.61 -13.60 -5.67
CA VAL A 203 -5.04 -14.85 -6.22
C VAL A 203 -5.09 -14.81 -7.75
N LYS A 204 -6.24 -14.47 -8.34
CA LYS A 204 -6.36 -14.34 -9.80
C LYS A 204 -5.46 -13.25 -10.38
N ALA A 205 -5.28 -12.13 -9.67
CA ALA A 205 -4.38 -11.06 -10.10
C ALA A 205 -2.91 -11.55 -10.14
N ALA A 206 -2.46 -12.30 -9.13
CA ALA A 206 -1.11 -12.88 -9.11
C ALA A 206 -0.88 -13.90 -10.23
N GLU A 207 -1.86 -14.79 -10.48
CA GLU A 207 -1.82 -15.73 -11.61
C GLU A 207 -1.73 -15.00 -12.94
N THR A 208 -2.62 -14.02 -13.18
CA THR A 208 -2.65 -13.21 -14.40
C THR A 208 -1.32 -12.49 -14.61
N TRP A 209 -0.77 -11.91 -13.55
CA TRP A 209 0.52 -11.22 -13.62
C TRP A 209 1.63 -12.17 -14.07
N ARG A 210 1.77 -13.33 -13.41
CA ARG A 210 2.83 -14.31 -13.72
C ARG A 210 2.74 -14.86 -15.13
N GLU A 211 1.53 -15.24 -15.56
CA GLU A 211 1.31 -15.75 -16.92
C GLU A 211 1.64 -14.69 -18.00
N THR A 212 1.24 -13.45 -17.77
CA THR A 212 1.46 -12.35 -18.71
C THR A 212 2.92 -11.93 -18.75
N ALA A 213 3.57 -11.76 -17.59
CA ALA A 213 4.98 -11.43 -17.49
C ALA A 213 5.86 -12.50 -18.17
N ALA A 214 5.57 -13.79 -17.95
CA ALA A 214 6.29 -14.88 -18.60
C ALA A 214 6.14 -14.84 -20.13
N ARG A 215 4.95 -14.58 -20.65
CA ARG A 215 4.71 -14.40 -22.11
C ARG A 215 5.45 -13.18 -22.69
N ALA A 216 5.61 -12.13 -21.89
CA ALA A 216 6.35 -10.92 -22.26
C ALA A 216 7.88 -11.06 -22.08
N GLY A 217 8.37 -12.22 -21.59
CA GLY A 217 9.81 -12.48 -21.41
C GLY A 217 10.37 -11.93 -20.09
N HIS A 218 9.53 -11.55 -19.14
CA HIS A 218 9.96 -11.10 -17.81
C HIS A 218 10.09 -12.27 -16.82
N PRO A 219 10.97 -12.15 -15.80
CA PRO A 219 11.12 -13.19 -14.78
C PRO A 219 9.81 -13.46 -14.04
N ALA A 220 9.42 -14.72 -13.91
CA ALA A 220 8.21 -15.14 -13.18
C ALA A 220 8.32 -14.94 -11.65
N GLY A 221 9.53 -14.69 -11.14
CA GLY A 221 9.83 -14.53 -9.71
C GLY A 221 9.81 -13.08 -9.21
N ALA A 222 8.95 -12.23 -9.77
CA ALA A 222 8.81 -10.86 -9.28
C ALA A 222 8.27 -10.81 -7.84
N ASP A 223 8.66 -9.76 -7.12
CA ASP A 223 8.28 -9.50 -5.72
C ASP A 223 6.83 -8.95 -5.66
N LEU A 224 5.82 -9.83 -5.83
CA LEU A 224 4.43 -9.43 -5.73
C LEU A 224 4.05 -9.16 -4.27
N VAL A 225 3.36 -8.05 -4.04
CA VAL A 225 2.99 -7.57 -2.71
C VAL A 225 1.47 -7.57 -2.55
N VAL A 226 0.98 -7.99 -1.39
CA VAL A 226 -0.44 -7.92 -1.07
C VAL A 226 -0.65 -7.28 0.29
N ALA A 227 -1.56 -6.31 0.39
CA ALA A 227 -1.97 -5.72 1.65
C ALA A 227 -3.22 -6.44 2.19
N ARG A 228 -3.25 -6.67 3.52
CA ARG A 228 -4.41 -7.23 4.23
C ARG A 228 -4.57 -6.61 5.59
N SER A 229 -5.82 -6.41 5.98
CA SER A 229 -6.15 -6.19 7.38
C SER A 229 -5.89 -7.48 8.15
N VAL A 230 -5.04 -7.42 9.18
CA VAL A 230 -4.55 -8.59 9.92
C VAL A 230 -4.94 -8.49 11.39
N TYR A 231 -5.50 -9.56 11.94
CA TYR A 231 -5.72 -9.67 13.38
C TYR A 231 -5.58 -11.12 13.82
N VAL A 232 -4.80 -11.35 14.87
CA VAL A 232 -4.59 -12.67 15.45
C VAL A 232 -4.93 -12.64 16.94
N ALA A 233 -5.72 -13.63 17.38
CA ALA A 233 -6.09 -13.83 18.76
C ALA A 233 -5.79 -15.28 19.18
N PRO A 234 -5.69 -15.59 20.49
CA PRO A 234 -5.37 -16.94 20.96
C PRO A 234 -6.35 -18.01 20.50
N THR A 235 -7.63 -17.66 20.33
CA THR A 235 -8.68 -18.60 19.88
C THR A 235 -9.57 -17.97 18.82
N LEU A 236 -10.28 -18.79 18.03
CA LEU A 236 -11.26 -18.32 17.04
C LEU A 236 -12.42 -17.57 17.69
N GLU A 237 -12.87 -18.04 18.86
CA GLU A 237 -13.93 -17.40 19.63
C GLU A 237 -13.51 -15.97 20.02
N ARG A 238 -12.33 -15.83 20.61
CA ARG A 238 -11.78 -14.53 20.96
C ARG A 238 -11.64 -13.60 19.76
N ALA A 239 -11.17 -14.11 18.63
CA ALA A 239 -11.05 -13.33 17.40
C ALA A 239 -12.41 -12.82 16.90
N ARG A 240 -13.48 -13.62 17.03
CA ARG A 240 -14.85 -13.21 16.68
C ARG A 240 -15.41 -12.16 17.62
N GLU A 241 -15.21 -12.30 18.93
CA GLU A 241 -15.61 -11.30 19.93
C GLU A 241 -14.93 -9.96 19.68
N ASP A 242 -13.61 -9.98 19.42
CA ASP A 242 -12.83 -8.79 19.14
C ASP A 242 -13.26 -8.13 17.83
N GLN A 243 -13.54 -8.91 16.77
CA GLN A 243 -14.10 -8.39 15.53
C GLN A 243 -15.42 -7.65 15.78
N ALA A 244 -16.35 -8.25 16.51
CA ALA A 244 -17.64 -7.61 16.82
C ALA A 244 -17.44 -6.28 17.58
N ARG A 245 -16.50 -6.24 18.53
CA ARG A 245 -16.15 -5.03 19.27
C ARG A 245 -15.57 -3.94 18.35
N PHE A 246 -14.65 -4.29 17.44
CA PHE A 246 -14.08 -3.33 16.47
C PHE A 246 -15.16 -2.78 15.54
N GLU A 247 -16.08 -3.62 15.05
CA GLU A 247 -17.20 -3.18 14.22
C GLU A 247 -18.11 -2.18 14.96
N ALA A 248 -18.36 -2.40 16.25
CA ALA A 248 -19.17 -1.50 17.05
C ALA A 248 -18.47 -0.16 17.36
N SER A 249 -17.13 -0.14 17.36
CA SER A 249 -16.31 1.03 17.71
C SER A 249 -15.87 1.88 16.53
N PHE A 250 -16.10 1.44 15.28
CA PHE A 250 -15.59 2.09 14.10
C PHE A 250 -16.63 2.27 13.00
N ASP A 251 -17.06 3.52 12.78
CA ASP A 251 -17.99 3.86 11.70
C ASP A 251 -17.26 3.93 10.35
N ARG A 252 -17.36 2.86 9.59
CA ARG A 252 -16.76 2.74 8.25
C ARG A 252 -17.32 3.73 7.23
N SER A 253 -18.53 4.27 7.43
CA SER A 253 -19.11 5.26 6.53
C SER A 253 -18.31 6.57 6.51
N ARG A 254 -17.55 6.84 7.56
CA ARG A 254 -16.63 7.99 7.61
C ARG A 254 -15.52 7.91 6.55
N ILE A 255 -15.13 6.70 6.17
CA ILE A 255 -14.07 6.45 5.18
C ILE A 255 -14.68 6.17 3.81
N PHE A 256 -15.65 5.25 3.77
CA PHE A 256 -16.25 4.76 2.53
C PHE A 256 -17.62 5.41 2.33
N ASN A 257 -17.66 6.60 1.78
CA ASN A 257 -18.87 7.35 1.48
C ASN A 257 -18.88 7.79 0.01
N GLU A 258 -19.99 8.36 -0.44
CA GLU A 258 -20.18 8.80 -1.83
C GLU A 258 -19.10 9.78 -2.31
N ARG A 259 -18.58 10.65 -1.43
CA ARG A 259 -17.51 11.58 -1.77
C ARG A 259 -16.14 10.91 -1.96
N SER A 260 -15.98 9.70 -1.45
CA SER A 260 -14.76 8.90 -1.65
C SER A 260 -14.84 8.04 -2.91
N ALA A 261 -16.04 7.89 -3.48
CA ALA A 261 -16.24 7.08 -4.68
C ALA A 261 -15.66 7.79 -5.91
N PRO A 262 -14.94 7.09 -6.79
CA PRO A 262 -14.46 7.62 -8.05
C PRO A 262 -15.62 7.70 -9.07
N ILE A 263 -16.63 8.51 -8.75
CA ILE A 263 -17.82 8.71 -9.58
C ILE A 263 -17.69 10.05 -10.29
N ASP A 264 -17.87 10.04 -11.60
CA ASP A 264 -18.02 11.26 -12.38
C ASP A 264 -19.34 11.96 -11.96
N PRO A 265 -19.25 13.17 -11.40
CA PRO A 265 -20.40 13.88 -10.89
C PRO A 265 -21.41 14.26 -11.99
N LYS A 266 -20.98 14.31 -13.26
CA LYS A 266 -21.84 14.65 -14.40
C LYS A 266 -22.68 13.47 -14.87
N THR A 267 -22.14 12.27 -14.81
CA THR A 267 -22.79 11.07 -15.35
C THR A 267 -23.34 10.13 -14.26
N GLY A 268 -22.93 10.30 -13.01
CA GLY A 268 -23.26 9.41 -11.89
C GLY A 268 -22.68 8.00 -12.03
N LYS A 269 -21.75 7.79 -12.96
CA LYS A 269 -21.09 6.50 -13.19
C LYS A 269 -19.66 6.54 -12.68
N ALA A 270 -19.09 5.36 -12.44
CA ALA A 270 -17.66 5.26 -12.14
C ALA A 270 -16.87 5.90 -13.28
N ALA A 271 -15.85 6.69 -12.94
CA ALA A 271 -14.87 7.14 -13.91
C ALA A 271 -14.20 5.93 -14.57
N GLU A 272 -13.79 6.06 -15.83
CA GLU A 272 -13.23 4.98 -16.62
C GLU A 272 -12.05 4.30 -15.90
N GLY A 273 -12.12 2.99 -15.76
CA GLY A 273 -11.12 2.15 -15.07
C GLY A 273 -11.22 2.18 -13.54
N PHE A 274 -12.34 2.68 -13.00
CA PHE A 274 -12.67 2.66 -11.57
C PHE A 274 -13.95 1.85 -11.26
N GLU A 275 -14.48 1.13 -12.21
CA GLU A 275 -15.73 0.36 -12.09
C GLU A 275 -15.66 -0.63 -10.91
N TYR A 276 -14.47 -1.13 -10.60
CA TYR A 276 -14.22 -2.00 -9.45
C TYR A 276 -14.64 -1.36 -8.11
N TYR A 277 -14.47 -0.04 -7.98
CA TYR A 277 -14.78 0.70 -6.76
C TYR A 277 -16.24 1.14 -6.69
N GLN A 278 -16.94 1.25 -7.82
CA GLN A 278 -18.31 1.74 -7.90
C GLN A 278 -19.25 0.96 -6.98
N ASP A 279 -19.29 -0.37 -7.12
CA ASP A 279 -20.14 -1.24 -6.33
C ASP A 279 -19.86 -1.14 -4.82
N ARG A 280 -18.61 -0.94 -4.47
CA ARG A 280 -18.16 -0.84 -3.08
C ARG A 280 -18.63 0.45 -2.40
N TYR A 281 -18.54 1.58 -3.10
CA TYR A 281 -18.88 2.89 -2.54
C TYR A 281 -20.38 3.20 -2.63
N LEU A 282 -21.04 2.83 -3.71
CA LEU A 282 -22.49 3.06 -3.88
C LEU A 282 -23.32 2.22 -2.91
N LYS A 283 -22.83 1.06 -2.50
CA LYS A 283 -23.45 0.22 -1.45
C LYS A 283 -23.09 0.68 -0.02
N GLY A 284 -22.53 1.89 0.15
CA GLY A 284 -22.21 2.50 1.43
C GLY A 284 -21.09 1.79 2.20
N GLY A 285 -20.19 1.08 1.51
CA GLY A 285 -19.10 0.34 2.15
C GLY A 285 -19.54 -0.79 3.09
N SER A 286 -20.86 -1.05 3.18
CA SER A 286 -21.42 -2.03 4.11
C SER A 286 -21.24 -3.46 3.60
N VAL A 287 -20.03 -3.96 3.80
CA VAL A 287 -19.75 -5.38 3.68
C VAL A 287 -19.98 -5.99 5.04
N SER A 288 -20.79 -7.08 5.12
CA SER A 288 -21.06 -7.71 6.41
C SER A 288 -19.79 -8.16 7.14
N PRO A 289 -19.77 -8.19 8.47
CA PRO A 289 -18.65 -8.71 9.23
C PRO A 289 -18.21 -10.11 8.79
N ASP A 290 -19.16 -10.99 8.47
CA ASP A 290 -18.87 -12.35 7.97
C ASP A 290 -18.21 -12.34 6.59
N PHE A 291 -18.64 -11.46 5.68
CA PHE A 291 -17.97 -11.35 4.38
C PHE A 291 -16.51 -10.87 4.55
N ARG A 292 -16.27 -9.90 5.44
CA ARG A 292 -14.90 -9.46 5.73
C ARG A 292 -14.05 -10.60 6.31
N TRP A 293 -14.60 -11.29 7.29
CA TRP A 293 -13.97 -12.45 7.93
C TRP A 293 -13.55 -13.53 6.93
N GLU A 294 -14.43 -13.84 5.99
CA GLU A 294 -14.19 -14.94 5.05
C GLU A 294 -13.45 -14.50 3.77
N GLN A 295 -13.60 -13.25 3.33
CA GLN A 295 -13.19 -12.86 2.00
C GLN A 295 -12.11 -11.76 1.93
N LEU A 296 -11.92 -10.97 2.99
CA LEU A 296 -11.06 -9.79 2.92
C LEU A 296 -9.92 -9.77 3.93
N GLU A 297 -10.16 -10.26 5.15
CA GLU A 297 -9.24 -10.08 6.27
C GLU A 297 -8.49 -11.38 6.58
N VAL A 298 -7.23 -11.24 6.96
CA VAL A 298 -6.44 -12.31 7.57
C VAL A 298 -6.71 -12.25 9.08
N ILE A 299 -7.67 -13.05 9.55
CA ILE A 299 -8.19 -12.94 10.90
C ILE A 299 -8.50 -14.29 11.52
N GLY A 300 -8.17 -14.47 12.79
CA GLY A 300 -8.51 -15.69 13.54
C GLY A 300 -7.48 -16.10 14.58
N ALA A 301 -7.50 -17.38 14.94
CA ALA A 301 -6.43 -18.02 15.70
C ALA A 301 -5.22 -18.30 14.79
N PRO A 302 -4.00 -18.54 15.35
CA PRO A 302 -2.78 -18.72 14.57
C PRO A 302 -2.91 -19.70 13.42
N ALA A 303 -3.51 -20.87 13.62
CA ALA A 303 -3.66 -21.89 12.58
C ALA A 303 -4.46 -21.38 11.35
N ARG A 304 -5.58 -20.66 11.57
CA ARG A 304 -6.38 -20.07 10.49
C ARG A 304 -5.62 -18.94 9.79
N VAL A 305 -4.94 -18.10 10.54
CA VAL A 305 -4.14 -16.99 9.98
C VAL A 305 -3.01 -17.55 9.11
N ILE A 306 -2.32 -18.62 9.55
CA ILE A 306 -1.29 -19.30 8.77
C ILE A 306 -1.87 -19.91 7.48
N GLU A 307 -3.05 -20.55 7.54
CA GLU A 307 -3.73 -21.08 6.36
C GLU A 307 -4.05 -19.98 5.34
N GLN A 308 -4.63 -18.85 5.78
CA GLN A 308 -4.96 -17.71 4.91
C GLN A 308 -3.71 -17.08 4.28
N ILE A 309 -2.62 -16.96 5.03
CA ILE A 309 -1.34 -16.44 4.51
C ILE A 309 -0.69 -17.44 3.54
N SER A 310 -0.80 -18.75 3.83
CA SER A 310 -0.30 -19.79 2.93
C SER A 310 -0.99 -19.73 1.57
N LEU A 311 -2.31 -19.50 1.53
CA LEU A 311 -3.04 -19.29 0.28
C LEU A 311 -2.44 -18.14 -0.56
N LEU A 312 -2.08 -17.03 0.08
CA LEU A 312 -1.47 -15.87 -0.60
C LEU A 312 -0.04 -16.21 -1.08
N ARG A 313 0.76 -16.85 -0.23
CA ARG A 313 2.11 -17.31 -0.60
C ARG A 313 2.07 -18.25 -1.81
N ASP A 314 1.19 -19.25 -1.77
CA ASP A 314 1.08 -20.28 -2.81
C ASP A 314 0.55 -19.67 -4.13
N ALA A 315 -0.24 -18.59 -4.05
CA ALA A 315 -0.59 -17.76 -5.21
C ALA A 315 0.61 -16.99 -5.79
N GLY A 316 1.75 -16.89 -5.07
CA GLY A 316 2.99 -16.27 -5.53
C GLY A 316 3.26 -14.87 -4.99
N PHE A 317 2.53 -14.44 -3.98
CA PHE A 317 2.91 -13.22 -3.24
C PHE A 317 4.12 -13.52 -2.37
N SER A 318 5.10 -12.62 -2.41
CA SER A 318 6.35 -12.73 -1.66
C SER A 318 6.34 -11.91 -0.37
N ASN A 319 5.48 -10.88 -0.30
CA ASN A 319 5.39 -9.98 0.84
C ASN A 319 3.92 -9.68 1.19
N LEU A 320 3.57 -9.88 2.47
CA LEU A 320 2.29 -9.47 3.05
C LEU A 320 2.47 -8.15 3.81
N LEU A 321 1.72 -7.13 3.40
CA LEU A 321 1.59 -5.89 4.17
C LEU A 321 0.49 -6.07 5.20
N CYS A 322 0.88 -6.15 6.45
CA CYS A 322 0.00 -6.37 7.59
C CYS A 322 -0.55 -5.04 8.10
N ASP A 323 -1.81 -4.75 7.80
CA ASP A 323 -2.56 -3.66 8.41
C ASP A 323 -3.21 -4.14 9.71
N PHE A 324 -2.59 -3.83 10.84
CA PHE A 324 -3.11 -4.24 12.13
C PHE A 324 -4.18 -3.30 12.69
N GLY A 325 -4.18 -2.02 12.29
CA GLY A 325 -4.90 -1.00 13.03
C GLY A 325 -5.75 0.03 12.28
N SER A 326 -5.71 0.12 10.97
CA SER A 326 -6.35 1.21 10.22
C SER A 326 -7.87 1.32 10.43
N THR A 327 -8.52 0.22 10.74
CA THR A 327 -9.97 0.16 11.05
C THR A 327 -10.27 -0.41 12.42
N ARG A 328 -9.26 -0.46 13.29
CA ARG A 328 -9.36 -1.03 14.64
C ARG A 328 -8.74 -0.06 15.63
N PRO A 329 -9.54 0.85 16.22
CA PRO A 329 -9.03 1.75 17.24
C PRO A 329 -8.60 0.94 18.46
N MET A 330 -7.30 0.84 18.68
CA MET A 330 -6.71 0.14 19.81
C MET A 330 -5.70 1.04 20.54
N PRO A 331 -5.65 1.00 21.87
CA PRO A 331 -4.55 1.57 22.63
C PRO A 331 -3.21 1.00 22.16
N LEU A 332 -2.14 1.80 22.25
CA LEU A 332 -0.81 1.44 21.74
C LEU A 332 -0.31 0.10 22.30
N GLU A 333 -0.47 -0.14 23.61
CA GLU A 333 -0.02 -1.37 24.24
C GLU A 333 -0.81 -2.61 23.80
N ASP A 334 -2.09 -2.44 23.46
CA ASP A 334 -2.91 -3.52 22.90
C ASP A 334 -2.41 -3.86 21.49
N MET A 335 -2.13 -2.85 20.68
CA MET A 335 -1.57 -3.04 19.34
C MET A 335 -0.20 -3.72 19.39
N LYS A 336 0.68 -3.27 20.28
CA LYS A 336 1.99 -3.90 20.51
C LYS A 336 1.84 -5.38 20.90
N ARG A 337 0.84 -5.73 21.73
CA ARG A 337 0.57 -7.14 22.06
C ARG A 337 0.14 -7.95 20.84
N VAL A 338 -0.73 -7.43 19.99
CA VAL A 338 -1.15 -8.10 18.75
C VAL A 338 0.04 -8.33 17.81
N MET A 339 0.90 -7.32 17.62
CA MET A 339 2.09 -7.46 16.77
C MET A 339 3.08 -8.48 17.33
N ARG A 340 3.35 -8.46 18.64
CA ARG A 340 4.20 -9.47 19.30
C ARG A 340 3.62 -10.88 19.16
N PHE A 341 2.32 -11.04 19.34
CA PHE A 341 1.67 -12.33 19.21
C PHE A 341 1.72 -12.85 17.77
N PHE A 342 1.49 -11.99 16.78
CA PHE A 342 1.65 -12.35 15.37
C PHE A 342 3.10 -12.77 15.06
N ALA A 343 4.09 -12.02 15.54
CA ALA A 343 5.49 -12.33 15.31
C ALA A 343 5.91 -13.65 15.95
N ALA A 344 5.39 -13.98 17.13
CA ALA A 344 5.71 -15.21 17.84
C ALA A 344 5.00 -16.45 17.27
N GLU A 345 3.71 -16.33 16.92
CA GLU A 345 2.86 -17.49 16.62
C GLU A 345 2.64 -17.71 15.12
N VAL A 346 2.86 -16.69 14.28
CA VAL A 346 2.54 -16.77 12.84
C VAL A 346 3.80 -16.71 11.98
N MET A 347 4.68 -15.71 12.18
CA MET A 347 5.85 -15.52 11.32
C MET A 347 6.78 -16.75 11.23
N PRO A 348 7.02 -17.53 12.32
CA PRO A 348 7.90 -18.70 12.26
C PRO A 348 7.44 -19.78 11.28
N ALA A 349 6.14 -19.90 11.01
CA ALA A 349 5.61 -20.85 10.03
C ALA A 349 6.04 -20.57 8.58
N PHE A 350 6.59 -19.39 8.32
CA PHE A 350 7.02 -18.92 7.00
C PHE A 350 8.53 -18.67 6.90
N ALA A 351 9.27 -18.96 7.97
CA ALA A 351 10.73 -18.88 7.94
C ALA A 351 11.30 -19.87 6.90
N PRO A 352 12.41 -19.57 6.22
CA PRO A 352 13.08 -20.51 5.34
C PRO A 352 13.43 -21.79 6.11
N ALA A 353 13.19 -22.95 5.51
CA ALA A 353 13.60 -24.24 6.10
C ALA A 353 15.13 -24.25 6.22
N GLY A 354 15.68 -24.18 7.44
CA GLY A 354 17.10 -24.34 7.72
C GLY A 354 17.90 -23.04 7.87
N GLY A 355 17.35 -22.04 8.57
CA GLY A 355 18.14 -20.95 9.16
C GLY A 355 18.60 -21.31 10.56
#